data_e1b5261f8c449423f544d67480dc1596
#
_entry.id   e1b5261f8c449423f544d67480dc1596
#
_cell.length_a   1.000
_cell.length_b   1.000
_cell.length_c   1.000
_cell.angle_alpha   90.00
_cell.angle_beta   90.00
_cell.angle_gamma   90.00
#
_symmetry.space_group_name_H-M   'P 1'
#
loop_
_entity.id
_entity.type
_entity.pdbx_description
1 polymer ?
#
loop_
_entity_poly.entity_id
_entity_poly.type
_entity_poly.pdbx_seq_one_letter_code
_entity_poly.pdbx_strand_id
1 'polypeptide(L)'
;MIKKALIYISISVMAVFLVACGATSKMDKSSKNEKNQTESKQKKKEEKQTNYQKITGENVTYYVMNPDPVFGSTAVLIEKDGKGLLVDTQFSKDDADKTIQLIKSKKIDLETIYVSYSDPDYYFGTAFIQEAFPTAKVVATEGTIDRIKSTYENKLTVWADTLKDKAPKEVIIPEAIDNKVALGNEEFQITGTDKSVLYNATDQLILGGIPVSTDGHLFMADTKTVESQENWINDLTGLEELQAKTVIPGHFGQGNKFNADNITFTKDYIQKFIEVEQSSQTSAEIMQKMKAAYPDLAEGSLEMSAKVVTGEQAWD
;
A
#
# COMPACT_ATOMS: atom_id res chain seq x y z
N MET A 1 -41.02 -7.08 -5.85
CA MET A 1 -40.23 -7.17 -7.10
C MET A 1 -39.23 -6.01 -7.08
N ILE A 2 -38.02 -6.30 -6.57
CA ILE A 2 -36.94 -5.30 -6.45
C ILE A 2 -36.04 -5.48 -7.67
N LYS A 3 -35.97 -4.46 -8.52
CA LYS A 3 -35.12 -4.44 -9.71
C LYS A 3 -33.67 -4.23 -9.25
N LYS A 4 -32.83 -5.26 -9.43
CA LYS A 4 -31.38 -5.12 -9.29
C LYS A 4 -30.87 -4.25 -10.44
N ALA A 5 -30.35 -3.09 -10.12
CA ALA A 5 -29.61 -2.25 -11.06
C ALA A 5 -28.17 -2.80 -11.15
N LEU A 6 -27.83 -3.36 -12.30
CA LEU A 6 -26.45 -3.72 -12.63
C LEU A 6 -25.72 -2.43 -13.02
N ILE A 7 -24.78 -2.01 -12.20
CA ILE A 7 -23.88 -0.89 -12.51
C ILE A 7 -22.68 -1.46 -13.27
N TYR A 8 -22.58 -1.12 -14.56
CA TYR A 8 -21.39 -1.40 -15.37
C TYR A 8 -20.33 -0.34 -15.09
N ILE A 9 -19.26 -0.75 -14.43
CA ILE A 9 -18.04 0.07 -14.30
C ILE A 9 -17.22 -0.13 -15.58
N SER A 10 -17.23 0.86 -16.47
CA SER A 10 -16.34 0.86 -17.64
C SER A 10 -14.97 1.41 -17.24
N ILE A 11 -14.03 0.51 -17.01
CA ILE A 11 -12.61 0.87 -16.83
C ILE A 11 -12.01 1.07 -18.20
N SER A 12 -11.71 2.32 -18.56
CA SER A 12 -10.95 2.65 -19.77
C SER A 12 -9.47 2.38 -19.52
N VAL A 13 -8.99 1.25 -20.00
CA VAL A 13 -7.56 0.95 -20.05
C VAL A 13 -6.93 1.74 -21.19
N MET A 14 -6.14 2.75 -20.87
CA MET A 14 -5.37 3.55 -21.84
C MET A 14 -4.07 2.82 -22.18
N ALA A 15 -4.04 2.16 -23.34
CA ALA A 15 -2.83 1.53 -23.87
C ALA A 15 -1.89 2.62 -24.44
N VAL A 16 -0.73 2.78 -23.83
CA VAL A 16 0.33 3.65 -24.37
C VAL A 16 1.08 2.91 -25.48
N PHE A 17 0.92 3.35 -26.73
CA PHE A 17 1.71 2.91 -27.86
C PHE A 17 3.04 3.67 -27.92
N LEU A 18 4.16 2.97 -27.74
CA LEU A 18 5.48 3.47 -28.08
C LEU A 18 5.68 3.38 -29.58
N VAL A 19 5.76 4.52 -30.25
CA VAL A 19 6.19 4.63 -31.66
C VAL A 19 7.69 4.75 -31.71
N ALA A 20 8.36 3.71 -32.23
CA ALA A 20 9.78 3.74 -32.57
C ALA A 20 9.93 4.29 -33.99
N CYS A 21 10.52 5.48 -34.13
CA CYS A 21 10.96 6.02 -35.41
C CYS A 21 12.35 5.45 -35.76
N GLY A 22 12.39 4.59 -36.79
CA GLY A 22 13.63 4.20 -37.43
C GLY A 22 14.06 5.22 -38.47
N ALA A 23 15.32 5.62 -38.43
CA ALA A 23 15.97 6.32 -39.54
C ALA A 23 17.14 5.50 -40.04
N THR A 24 17.04 5.07 -41.31
CA THR A 24 18.09 4.45 -42.09
C THR A 24 18.99 5.50 -42.73
N SER A 25 20.30 5.39 -42.64
CA SER A 25 21.20 5.94 -43.64
C SER A 25 22.44 5.07 -43.83
N LYS A 26 22.89 5.07 -45.07
CA LYS A 26 23.74 4.13 -45.78
C LYS A 26 25.23 4.20 -45.40
N MET A 27 25.86 3.07 -45.74
CA MET A 27 27.30 2.77 -45.79
C MET A 27 28.18 3.85 -46.38
N ASP A 28 29.39 3.98 -45.83
CA ASP A 28 30.59 3.99 -46.67
C ASP A 28 31.79 3.31 -45.97
N LYS A 29 32.59 2.63 -46.79
CA LYS A 29 33.73 1.79 -46.40
C LYS A 29 35.02 2.64 -46.44
N SER A 30 35.92 2.49 -45.50
CA SER A 30 37.34 2.14 -45.77
C SER A 30 38.27 2.24 -44.56
N SER A 31 39.13 1.23 -44.55
CA SER A 31 40.53 1.09 -44.08
C SER A 31 40.88 0.94 -42.60
N LYS A 32 41.51 -0.19 -42.41
CA LYS A 32 42.39 -0.72 -41.34
C LYS A 32 43.23 0.33 -40.60
N ASN A 33 43.28 0.20 -39.27
CA ASN A 33 44.57 0.08 -38.54
C ASN A 33 44.39 -0.55 -37.16
N GLU A 34 45.16 -1.57 -36.89
CA GLU A 34 45.32 -2.25 -35.60
C GLU A 34 46.00 -1.33 -34.60
N LYS A 35 45.48 -1.26 -33.42
CA LYS A 35 46.25 -1.13 -32.17
C LYS A 35 45.47 -1.55 -30.96
N ASN A 36 46.03 -2.51 -30.22
CA ASN A 36 45.68 -2.97 -28.89
C ASN A 36 45.17 -1.88 -27.96
N GLN A 37 43.94 -2.03 -27.47
CA GLN A 37 43.54 -1.44 -26.21
C GLN A 37 42.80 -2.50 -25.35
N THR A 38 43.39 -2.70 -24.24
CA THR A 38 43.00 -3.54 -23.12
C THR A 38 41.52 -3.31 -22.80
N GLU A 39 40.65 -4.28 -23.04
CA GLU A 39 39.26 -4.28 -22.57
C GLU A 39 39.24 -4.39 -21.06
N SER A 40 39.11 -3.26 -20.37
CA SER A 40 38.65 -3.24 -19.01
C SER A 40 37.17 -3.63 -18.99
N LYS A 41 36.90 -4.91 -18.76
CA LYS A 41 35.56 -5.41 -18.43
C LYS A 41 35.11 -4.80 -17.10
N GLN A 42 34.52 -3.62 -17.14
CA GLN A 42 33.65 -3.16 -16.06
C GLN A 42 32.42 -4.09 -16.05
N LYS A 43 32.47 -5.10 -15.18
CA LYS A 43 31.27 -5.78 -14.69
C LYS A 43 30.43 -4.72 -14.00
N LYS A 44 29.43 -4.13 -14.67
CA LYS A 44 28.28 -3.56 -14.00
C LYS A 44 27.68 -4.69 -13.16
N LYS A 45 27.88 -4.62 -11.84
CA LYS A 45 27.11 -5.38 -10.88
C LYS A 45 25.68 -4.89 -11.08
N GLU A 46 24.81 -5.68 -11.73
CA GLU A 46 23.38 -5.48 -11.64
C GLU A 46 23.05 -5.55 -10.14
N GLU A 47 22.77 -4.43 -9.53
CA GLU A 47 22.16 -4.40 -8.21
C GLU A 47 20.83 -5.12 -8.36
N LYS A 48 20.75 -6.31 -7.79
CA LYS A 48 19.54 -7.10 -7.74
C LYS A 48 18.52 -6.26 -6.95
N GLN A 49 17.59 -5.62 -7.66
CA GLN A 49 16.56 -4.79 -7.06
C GLN A 49 15.84 -5.64 -6.01
N THR A 50 15.97 -5.27 -4.75
CA THR A 50 15.30 -5.98 -3.67
C THR A 50 13.83 -5.59 -3.66
N ASN A 51 12.95 -6.58 -3.38
CA ASN A 51 11.51 -6.33 -3.28
C ASN A 51 11.10 -5.70 -1.95
N TYR A 52 12.05 -5.20 -1.18
CA TYR A 52 11.80 -4.61 0.14
C TYR A 52 12.86 -3.58 0.50
N GLN A 53 12.50 -2.69 1.43
CA GLN A 53 13.44 -1.83 2.16
C GLN A 53 13.65 -2.40 3.57
N LYS A 54 14.87 -2.28 4.11
CA LYS A 54 15.20 -2.77 5.45
C LYS A 54 15.38 -1.61 6.41
N ILE A 55 14.69 -1.68 7.56
CA ILE A 55 14.89 -0.80 8.71
C ILE A 55 15.41 -1.66 9.86
N THR A 56 16.46 -1.19 10.54
CA THR A 56 17.00 -1.86 11.72
C THR A 56 16.55 -1.10 12.96
N GLY A 57 15.70 -1.71 13.76
CA GLY A 57 15.28 -1.22 15.06
C GLY A 57 16.28 -1.61 16.15
N GLU A 58 15.94 -1.34 17.41
CA GLU A 58 16.78 -1.68 18.58
C GLU A 58 16.83 -3.19 18.79
N ASN A 59 15.68 -3.85 18.77
CA ASN A 59 15.54 -5.28 19.08
C ASN A 59 14.98 -6.11 17.92
N VAL A 60 14.50 -5.48 16.85
CA VAL A 60 13.86 -6.13 15.71
C VAL A 60 14.38 -5.57 14.39
N THR A 61 14.15 -6.31 13.32
CA THR A 61 14.38 -5.86 11.94
C THR A 61 13.04 -5.79 11.21
N TYR A 62 12.79 -4.68 10.52
CA TYR A 62 11.62 -4.49 9.67
C TYR A 62 12.03 -4.65 8.21
N TYR A 63 11.33 -5.49 7.48
CA TYR A 63 11.43 -5.62 6.03
C TYR A 63 10.13 -5.10 5.42
N VAL A 64 10.16 -3.86 4.93
CA VAL A 64 9.01 -3.18 4.33
C VAL A 64 8.95 -3.57 2.87
N MET A 65 7.94 -4.34 2.47
CA MET A 65 7.76 -4.76 1.08
C MET A 65 7.56 -3.55 0.18
N ASN A 66 8.04 -3.62 -1.05
CA ASN A 66 7.75 -2.57 -2.03
C ASN A 66 6.24 -2.46 -2.23
N PRO A 67 5.72 -1.25 -2.46
CA PRO A 67 4.28 -1.05 -2.63
C PRO A 67 3.75 -1.87 -3.81
N ASP A 68 2.54 -2.42 -3.67
CA ASP A 68 1.88 -3.11 -4.75
C ASP A 68 1.55 -2.15 -5.91
N PRO A 69 1.49 -2.65 -7.16
CA PRO A 69 1.34 -1.77 -8.32
C PRO A 69 -0.08 -1.22 -8.53
N VAL A 70 -1.09 -1.70 -7.78
CA VAL A 70 -2.50 -1.30 -7.95
C VAL A 70 -2.87 -0.18 -6.99
N PHE A 71 -2.60 -0.38 -5.69
CA PHE A 71 -3.01 0.54 -4.62
C PHE A 71 -1.84 1.24 -3.94
N GLY A 72 -0.61 0.74 -4.10
CA GLY A 72 0.54 1.21 -3.33
C GLY A 72 0.55 0.69 -1.90
N SER A 73 -0.24 -0.34 -1.58
CA SER A 73 -0.26 -0.94 -0.25
C SER A 73 1.00 -1.77 0.02
N THR A 74 1.35 -1.91 1.29
CA THR A 74 2.55 -2.66 1.69
C THR A 74 2.25 -3.77 2.67
N ALA A 75 3.21 -4.68 2.83
CA ALA A 75 3.32 -5.61 3.94
C ALA A 75 4.64 -5.36 4.67
N VAL A 76 4.67 -5.54 5.98
CA VAL A 76 5.88 -5.37 6.78
C VAL A 76 6.18 -6.66 7.55
N LEU A 77 7.28 -7.32 7.18
CA LEU A 77 7.77 -8.46 7.95
C LEU A 77 8.70 -7.95 9.06
N ILE A 78 8.33 -8.21 10.30
CA ILE A 78 9.13 -7.89 11.50
C ILE A 78 9.81 -9.17 11.95
N GLU A 79 11.13 -9.11 12.15
CA GLU A 79 11.94 -10.27 12.52
C GLU A 79 12.67 -10.03 13.83
N LYS A 80 12.62 -11.03 14.70
CA LYS A 80 13.38 -11.11 15.95
C LYS A 80 13.82 -12.55 16.20
N ASP A 81 15.12 -12.75 16.35
CA ASP A 81 15.73 -14.06 16.72
C ASP A 81 15.26 -15.23 15.84
N GLY A 82 15.07 -14.98 14.54
CA GLY A 82 14.60 -15.95 13.57
C GLY A 82 13.10 -16.20 13.56
N LYS A 83 12.32 -15.48 14.37
CA LYS A 83 10.85 -15.49 14.41
C LYS A 83 10.26 -14.30 13.67
N GLY A 84 9.05 -14.42 13.13
CA GLY A 84 8.40 -13.40 12.32
C GLY A 84 7.00 -13.04 12.75
N LEU A 85 6.71 -11.73 12.72
CA LEU A 85 5.38 -11.14 12.69
C LEU A 85 5.24 -10.44 11.33
N LEU A 86 4.23 -10.82 10.55
CA LEU A 86 3.89 -10.14 9.31
C LEU A 86 2.71 -9.20 9.56
N VAL A 87 2.85 -7.94 9.19
CA VAL A 87 1.77 -6.94 9.21
C VAL A 87 1.31 -6.73 7.78
N ASP A 88 0.05 -7.07 7.55
CA ASP A 88 -0.63 -7.06 6.25
C ASP A 88 -0.01 -7.99 5.20
N THR A 89 -0.71 -8.20 4.08
CA THR A 89 -0.34 -9.26 3.14
C THR A 89 -0.41 -8.83 1.68
N GLN A 90 -0.71 -7.56 1.43
CA GLN A 90 -0.93 -6.96 0.11
C GLN A 90 -2.09 -7.62 -0.67
N PHE A 91 -2.22 -7.25 -1.95
CA PHE A 91 -3.45 -7.44 -2.72
C PHE A 91 -3.50 -8.73 -3.53
N SER A 92 -2.38 -9.13 -4.12
CA SER A 92 -2.36 -10.20 -5.12
C SER A 92 -1.51 -11.39 -4.70
N LYS A 93 -1.74 -12.53 -5.38
CA LYS A 93 -0.85 -13.69 -5.24
C LYS A 93 0.61 -13.35 -5.54
N ASP A 94 0.87 -12.50 -6.54
CA ASP A 94 2.25 -12.15 -6.92
C ASP A 94 2.96 -11.38 -5.81
N ASP A 95 2.24 -10.55 -5.05
CA ASP A 95 2.78 -9.82 -3.92
C ASP A 95 3.00 -10.76 -2.72
N ALA A 96 2.03 -11.64 -2.43
CA ALA A 96 2.17 -12.67 -1.43
C ALA A 96 3.38 -13.59 -1.73
N ASP A 97 3.60 -14.00 -2.98
CA ASP A 97 4.74 -14.83 -3.38
C ASP A 97 6.09 -14.15 -3.10
N LYS A 98 6.20 -12.83 -3.30
CA LYS A 98 7.41 -12.06 -2.94
C LYS A 98 7.68 -12.09 -1.44
N THR A 99 6.63 -11.91 -0.63
CA THR A 99 6.70 -11.98 0.84
C THR A 99 7.08 -13.39 1.31
N ILE A 100 6.47 -14.44 0.75
CA ILE A 100 6.81 -15.85 1.02
C ILE A 100 8.28 -16.14 0.69
N GLN A 101 8.77 -15.67 -0.46
CA GLN A 101 10.17 -15.82 -0.85
C GLN A 101 11.12 -15.11 0.13
N LEU A 102 10.77 -13.91 0.60
CA LEU A 102 11.56 -13.20 1.60
C LEU A 102 11.65 -14.00 2.89
N ILE A 103 10.52 -14.41 3.48
CA ILE A 103 10.46 -15.19 4.72
C ILE A 103 11.32 -16.46 4.62
N LYS A 104 11.12 -17.25 3.53
CA LYS A 104 11.90 -18.48 3.26
C LYS A 104 13.40 -18.20 3.11
N SER A 105 13.77 -17.14 2.36
CA SER A 105 15.18 -16.79 2.13
C SER A 105 15.94 -16.40 3.41
N LYS A 106 15.21 -15.78 4.34
CA LYS A 106 15.71 -15.38 5.67
C LYS A 106 15.64 -16.52 6.70
N LYS A 107 14.95 -17.63 6.36
CA LYS A 107 14.71 -18.77 7.27
C LYS A 107 13.95 -18.34 8.54
N ILE A 108 12.99 -17.42 8.37
CA ILE A 108 12.17 -16.90 9.47
C ILE A 108 11.04 -17.89 9.74
N ASP A 109 10.83 -18.22 11.00
CA ASP A 109 9.66 -18.94 11.49
C ASP A 109 8.51 -17.92 11.68
N LEU A 110 7.55 -17.91 10.75
CA LEU A 110 6.42 -16.97 10.78
C LEU A 110 5.43 -17.43 11.85
N GLU A 111 5.33 -16.70 12.97
CA GLU A 111 4.45 -17.02 14.08
C GLU A 111 3.06 -16.38 13.94
N THR A 112 3.01 -15.14 13.42
CA THR A 112 1.78 -14.34 13.40
C THR A 112 1.68 -13.52 12.11
N ILE A 113 0.46 -13.43 11.58
CA ILE A 113 0.05 -12.49 10.54
C ILE A 113 -0.99 -11.58 11.18
N TYR A 114 -0.70 -10.29 11.29
CA TYR A 114 -1.63 -9.28 11.75
C TYR A 114 -2.24 -8.55 10.55
N VAL A 115 -3.56 -8.60 10.43
CA VAL A 115 -4.32 -7.86 9.42
C VAL A 115 -4.77 -6.54 10.06
N SER A 116 -4.19 -5.44 9.62
CA SER A 116 -4.39 -4.14 10.24
C SER A 116 -5.69 -3.48 9.81
N TYR A 117 -6.15 -3.70 8.57
CA TYR A 117 -7.35 -3.08 8.04
C TYR A 117 -8.18 -4.03 7.18
N SER A 118 -9.42 -3.64 6.88
CA SER A 118 -10.43 -4.52 6.26
C SER A 118 -10.53 -4.38 4.73
N ASP A 119 -9.66 -3.62 4.08
CA ASP A 119 -9.63 -3.52 2.63
C ASP A 119 -8.83 -4.65 1.98
N PRO A 120 -9.19 -5.09 0.76
CA PRO A 120 -8.64 -6.27 0.12
C PRO A 120 -7.12 -6.30 0.04
N ASP A 121 -6.52 -5.15 -0.16
CA ASP A 121 -5.08 -4.96 -0.30
C ASP A 121 -4.30 -5.06 1.03
N TYR A 122 -5.00 -5.24 2.15
CA TYR A 122 -4.40 -5.58 3.45
C TYR A 122 -4.45 -7.08 3.73
N TYR A 123 -5.46 -7.83 3.20
CA TYR A 123 -5.66 -9.21 3.61
C TYR A 123 -5.83 -10.25 2.51
N PHE A 124 -5.98 -9.89 1.23
CA PHE A 124 -6.17 -10.89 0.17
C PHE A 124 -4.98 -11.83 0.01
N GLY A 125 -3.75 -11.37 0.29
CA GLY A 125 -2.56 -12.21 0.30
C GLY A 125 -2.52 -13.27 1.40
N THR A 126 -3.36 -13.14 2.45
CA THR A 126 -3.29 -13.97 3.67
C THR A 126 -3.43 -15.46 3.38
N ALA A 127 -4.39 -15.86 2.51
CA ALA A 127 -4.61 -17.26 2.18
C ALA A 127 -3.37 -17.94 1.57
N PHE A 128 -2.68 -17.24 0.66
CA PHE A 128 -1.45 -17.75 0.04
C PHE A 128 -0.29 -17.86 1.03
N ILE A 129 -0.18 -16.88 1.94
CA ILE A 129 0.88 -16.88 2.95
C ILE A 129 0.64 -17.95 3.98
N GLN A 130 -0.61 -18.12 4.45
CA GLN A 130 -0.96 -19.18 5.41
C GLN A 130 -0.81 -20.58 4.82
N GLU A 131 -1.11 -20.78 3.53
CA GLU A 131 -0.82 -22.04 2.84
C GLU A 131 0.68 -22.40 2.90
N ALA A 132 1.56 -21.39 2.76
CA ALA A 132 3.01 -21.58 2.83
C ALA A 132 3.54 -21.71 4.26
N PHE A 133 2.83 -21.17 5.27
CA PHE A 133 3.17 -21.15 6.70
C PHE A 133 1.95 -21.51 7.55
N PRO A 134 1.51 -22.78 7.54
CA PRO A 134 0.22 -23.18 8.13
C PRO A 134 0.15 -23.07 9.65
N THR A 135 1.28 -22.90 10.33
CA THR A 135 1.34 -22.71 11.79
C THR A 135 1.19 -21.24 12.20
N ALA A 136 1.30 -20.29 11.25
CA ALA A 136 1.13 -18.88 11.53
C ALA A 136 -0.31 -18.57 11.92
N LYS A 137 -0.50 -17.87 13.03
CA LYS A 137 -1.82 -17.38 13.46
C LYS A 137 -2.18 -16.14 12.70
N VAL A 138 -3.39 -16.06 12.19
CA VAL A 138 -3.92 -14.86 11.55
C VAL A 138 -4.79 -14.13 12.55
N VAL A 139 -4.45 -12.89 12.86
CA VAL A 139 -5.11 -12.10 13.90
C VAL A 139 -5.46 -10.69 13.41
N ALA A 140 -6.54 -10.12 13.98
CA ALA A 140 -6.95 -8.74 13.74
C ALA A 140 -7.77 -8.22 14.93
N THR A 141 -8.10 -6.93 14.95
CA THR A 141 -9.08 -6.40 15.90
C THR A 141 -10.50 -6.84 15.53
N GLU A 142 -11.40 -6.89 16.50
CA GLU A 142 -12.79 -7.32 16.28
C GLU A 142 -13.49 -6.45 15.21
N GLY A 143 -13.27 -5.13 15.24
CA GLY A 143 -13.81 -4.21 14.22
C GLY A 143 -13.35 -4.52 12.80
N THR A 144 -12.06 -4.84 12.61
CA THR A 144 -11.51 -5.28 11.33
C THR A 144 -12.15 -6.61 10.87
N ILE A 145 -12.28 -7.57 11.79
CA ILE A 145 -12.88 -8.88 11.51
C ILE A 145 -14.34 -8.76 11.07
N ASP A 146 -15.14 -7.97 11.78
CA ASP A 146 -16.55 -7.78 11.47
C ASP A 146 -16.73 -7.12 10.10
N ARG A 147 -15.88 -6.15 9.78
CA ARG A 147 -15.89 -5.50 8.48
C ARG A 147 -15.47 -6.45 7.35
N ILE A 148 -14.45 -7.27 7.55
CA ILE A 148 -14.07 -8.32 6.59
C ILE A 148 -15.24 -9.25 6.35
N LYS A 149 -15.85 -9.82 7.42
CA LYS A 149 -16.98 -10.76 7.31
C LYS A 149 -18.17 -10.16 6.54
N SER A 150 -18.44 -8.88 6.71
CA SER A 150 -19.58 -8.22 6.05
C SER A 150 -19.34 -7.88 4.58
N THR A 151 -18.08 -7.83 4.12
CA THR A 151 -17.76 -7.26 2.80
C THR A 151 -16.97 -8.20 1.87
N TYR A 152 -16.32 -9.24 2.38
CA TYR A 152 -15.33 -10.01 1.60
C TYR A 152 -15.92 -10.68 0.35
N GLU A 153 -17.15 -11.19 0.39
CA GLU A 153 -17.80 -11.83 -0.78
C GLU A 153 -18.00 -10.84 -1.92
N ASN A 154 -18.44 -9.63 -1.57
CA ASN A 154 -18.61 -8.55 -2.55
C ASN A 154 -17.24 -8.11 -3.10
N LYS A 155 -16.23 -7.95 -2.22
CA LYS A 155 -14.87 -7.56 -2.61
C LYS A 155 -14.21 -8.59 -3.53
N LEU A 156 -14.37 -9.90 -3.28
CA LEU A 156 -13.91 -10.95 -4.20
C LEU A 156 -14.56 -10.83 -5.58
N THR A 157 -15.85 -10.53 -5.63
CA THR A 157 -16.59 -10.34 -6.89
C THR A 157 -16.13 -9.10 -7.65
N VAL A 158 -16.00 -7.96 -6.96
CA VAL A 158 -15.58 -6.68 -7.56
C VAL A 158 -14.18 -6.77 -8.15
N TRP A 159 -13.26 -7.43 -7.47
CA TRP A 159 -11.85 -7.49 -7.87
C TRP A 159 -11.49 -8.69 -8.75
N ALA A 160 -12.47 -9.57 -9.07
CA ALA A 160 -12.24 -10.79 -9.85
C ALA A 160 -11.59 -10.51 -11.23
N ASP A 161 -12.10 -9.52 -11.96
CA ASP A 161 -11.59 -9.18 -13.29
C ASP A 161 -10.19 -8.54 -13.26
N THR A 162 -9.86 -7.82 -12.18
CA THR A 162 -8.53 -7.21 -12.00
C THR A 162 -7.49 -8.26 -11.62
N LEU A 163 -7.81 -9.12 -10.67
CA LEU A 163 -6.89 -10.12 -10.14
C LEU A 163 -6.82 -11.41 -10.96
N LYS A 164 -7.91 -11.81 -11.60
CA LYS A 164 -8.00 -13.06 -12.40
C LYS A 164 -7.53 -14.27 -11.60
N ASP A 165 -6.50 -14.95 -12.10
CA ASP A 165 -5.87 -16.11 -11.47
C ASP A 165 -5.01 -15.76 -10.24
N LYS A 166 -4.83 -14.47 -9.94
CA LYS A 166 -4.11 -13.94 -8.77
C LYS A 166 -5.02 -13.62 -7.59
N ALA A 167 -6.34 -13.76 -7.76
CA ALA A 167 -7.29 -13.61 -6.66
C ALA A 167 -7.20 -14.79 -5.68
N PRO A 168 -7.39 -14.55 -4.36
CA PRO A 168 -7.52 -15.66 -3.42
C PRO A 168 -8.81 -16.42 -3.70
N LYS A 169 -8.79 -17.75 -3.53
CA LYS A 169 -9.98 -18.60 -3.68
C LYS A 169 -10.89 -18.54 -2.46
N GLU A 170 -10.32 -18.21 -1.33
CA GLU A 170 -10.99 -18.07 -0.04
C GLU A 170 -10.35 -16.92 0.76
N VAL A 171 -11.09 -16.38 1.69
CA VAL A 171 -10.62 -15.37 2.64
C VAL A 171 -10.46 -16.02 4.00
N ILE A 172 -9.29 -15.86 4.59
CA ILE A 172 -9.02 -16.27 5.95
C ILE A 172 -9.62 -15.25 6.91
N ILE A 173 -10.54 -15.67 7.75
CA ILE A 173 -11.10 -14.80 8.79
C ILE A 173 -10.16 -14.83 10.00
N PRO A 174 -9.58 -13.68 10.40
CA PRO A 174 -8.64 -13.63 11.53
C PRO A 174 -9.28 -14.00 12.86
N GLU A 175 -8.46 -14.42 13.83
CA GLU A 175 -8.82 -14.52 15.25
C GLU A 175 -8.75 -13.13 15.90
N ALA A 176 -9.65 -12.86 16.85
CA ALA A 176 -9.72 -11.58 17.51
C ALA A 176 -8.56 -11.37 18.50
N ILE A 177 -7.97 -10.18 18.47
CA ILE A 177 -7.04 -9.68 19.51
C ILE A 177 -7.49 -8.31 19.99
N ASP A 178 -7.06 -7.93 21.20
CA ASP A 178 -7.53 -6.66 21.80
C ASP A 178 -6.74 -5.44 21.30
N ASN A 179 -5.65 -5.11 21.99
CA ASN A 179 -4.97 -3.81 21.84
C ASN A 179 -3.47 -3.90 21.61
N LYS A 180 -2.94 -5.10 21.39
CA LYS A 180 -1.54 -5.30 21.04
C LYS A 180 -1.29 -6.62 20.31
N VAL A 181 -0.22 -6.66 19.54
CA VAL A 181 0.39 -7.88 19.02
C VAL A 181 1.85 -7.93 19.47
N ALA A 182 2.40 -9.12 19.66
CA ALA A 182 3.77 -9.28 20.18
C ALA A 182 4.59 -10.23 19.31
N LEU A 183 5.92 -10.00 19.31
CA LEU A 183 6.92 -10.90 18.74
C LEU A 183 8.00 -11.14 19.81
N GLY A 184 7.96 -12.30 20.45
CA GLY A 184 8.76 -12.56 21.65
C GLY A 184 8.41 -11.60 22.79
N ASN A 185 9.39 -10.79 23.23
CA ASN A 185 9.20 -9.77 24.26
C ASN A 185 8.97 -8.35 23.69
N GLU A 186 8.91 -8.20 22.37
CA GLU A 186 8.55 -6.92 21.75
C GLU A 186 7.05 -6.80 21.61
N GLU A 187 6.51 -5.64 22.03
CA GLU A 187 5.10 -5.32 21.96
C GLU A 187 4.85 -4.21 20.95
N PHE A 188 3.79 -4.40 20.17
CA PHE A 188 3.27 -3.43 19.22
C PHE A 188 1.86 -3.06 19.68
N GLN A 189 1.69 -1.83 20.17
CA GLN A 189 0.40 -1.31 20.63
C GLN A 189 -0.48 -1.03 19.42
N ILE A 190 -1.73 -1.47 19.47
CA ILE A 190 -2.74 -1.12 18.48
C ILE A 190 -3.32 0.24 18.87
N THR A 191 -3.23 1.22 18.00
CA THR A 191 -3.61 2.61 18.21
C THR A 191 -4.37 3.18 17.01
N GLY A 192 -4.70 4.47 17.05
CA GLY A 192 -5.58 5.11 16.08
C GLY A 192 -7.06 4.96 16.44
N THR A 193 -7.91 5.80 15.87
CA THR A 193 -9.34 5.83 16.17
C THR A 193 -10.02 4.54 15.73
N ASP A 194 -9.63 4.02 14.56
CA ASP A 194 -10.10 2.75 14.00
C ASP A 194 -9.34 1.52 14.53
N LYS A 195 -8.36 1.72 15.42
CA LYS A 195 -7.49 0.67 15.99
C LYS A 195 -6.80 -0.18 14.92
N SER A 196 -6.30 0.46 13.88
CA SER A 196 -5.62 -0.21 12.76
C SER A 196 -4.09 -0.07 12.80
N VAL A 197 -3.57 0.97 13.44
CA VAL A 197 -2.15 1.33 13.44
C VAL A 197 -1.40 0.62 14.55
N LEU A 198 -0.22 0.09 14.25
CA LEU A 198 0.71 -0.44 15.24
C LEU A 198 1.76 0.61 15.62
N TYR A 199 2.00 0.74 16.91
CA TYR A 199 3.06 1.56 17.47
C TYR A 199 4.04 0.72 18.30
N ASN A 200 5.32 0.75 17.94
CA ASN A 200 6.41 0.22 18.76
C ASN A 200 7.12 1.36 19.48
N ALA A 201 7.00 1.39 20.81
CA ALA A 201 7.57 2.46 21.64
C ALA A 201 9.11 2.40 21.72
N THR A 202 9.71 1.21 21.66
CA THR A 202 11.16 1.02 21.68
C THR A 202 11.81 1.69 20.49
N ASP A 203 11.29 1.43 19.29
CA ASP A 203 11.82 1.98 18.04
C ASP A 203 11.20 3.35 17.68
N GLN A 204 10.22 3.82 18.44
CA GLN A 204 9.41 5.01 18.11
C GLN A 204 8.92 4.93 16.66
N LEU A 205 8.27 3.80 16.33
CA LEU A 205 7.89 3.45 14.97
C LEU A 205 6.39 3.19 14.89
N ILE A 206 5.76 3.78 13.86
CA ILE A 206 4.36 3.57 13.46
C ILE A 206 4.34 2.78 12.14
N LEU A 207 3.43 1.80 12.02
CA LEU A 207 3.19 1.03 10.79
C LEU A 207 1.76 0.47 10.74
N GLY A 208 1.34 0.07 9.54
CA GLY A 208 0.02 -0.54 9.30
C GLY A 208 -1.14 0.46 9.32
N GLY A 209 -2.32 -0.05 9.04
CA GLY A 209 -3.54 0.74 8.95
C GLY A 209 -3.61 1.67 7.74
N ILE A 210 -4.76 2.30 7.59
CA ILE A 210 -5.07 3.20 6.46
C ILE A 210 -4.76 4.70 6.75
N PRO A 211 -4.63 5.19 8.00
CA PRO A 211 -4.61 6.63 8.23
C PRO A 211 -3.47 7.37 7.56
N VAL A 212 -2.28 6.76 7.41
CA VAL A 212 -1.14 7.41 6.76
C VAL A 212 -0.98 6.89 5.34
N SER A 213 -1.09 7.79 4.36
CA SER A 213 -0.96 7.50 2.93
C SER A 213 -0.20 8.62 2.24
N THR A 214 0.76 8.30 1.36
CA THR A 214 1.65 9.29 0.73
C THR A 214 1.98 8.95 -0.72
N ASP A 215 2.70 9.87 -1.36
CA ASP A 215 3.30 9.71 -2.70
C ASP A 215 2.31 9.50 -3.85
N GLY A 216 1.02 9.67 -3.59
CA GLY A 216 -0.06 9.67 -4.57
C GLY A 216 -1.21 10.56 -4.13
N HIS A 217 -2.16 10.83 -5.01
CA HIS A 217 -3.43 11.44 -4.60
C HIS A 217 -4.21 10.47 -3.71
N LEU A 218 -4.63 10.93 -2.53
CA LEU A 218 -5.29 10.09 -1.53
C LEU A 218 -6.68 9.63 -1.98
N PHE A 219 -7.10 8.47 -1.47
CA PHE A 219 -8.44 7.95 -1.69
C PHE A 219 -9.43 8.63 -0.73
N MET A 220 -10.17 9.61 -1.24
CA MET A 220 -11.14 10.39 -0.44
C MET A 220 -12.58 9.88 -0.55
N ALA A 221 -12.83 8.83 -1.32
CA ALA A 221 -14.19 8.35 -1.55
C ALA A 221 -14.85 7.76 -0.29
N ASP A 222 -14.07 7.16 0.62
CA ASP A 222 -14.57 6.65 1.90
C ASP A 222 -14.79 7.77 2.94
N THR A 223 -14.18 8.94 2.72
CA THR A 223 -14.32 10.13 3.56
C THR A 223 -15.01 11.26 2.78
N LYS A 224 -16.20 10.96 2.25
CA LYS A 224 -16.93 11.82 1.29
C LYS A 224 -17.57 13.08 1.87
N THR A 225 -17.41 13.35 3.15
CA THR A 225 -17.92 14.57 3.81
C THR A 225 -16.80 15.32 4.50
N VAL A 226 -16.90 16.64 4.56
CA VAL A 226 -15.91 17.49 5.28
C VAL A 226 -15.75 17.01 6.73
N GLU A 227 -16.83 16.65 7.40
CA GLU A 227 -16.77 16.12 8.77
C GLU A 227 -15.92 14.84 8.86
N SER A 228 -16.09 13.89 7.92
CA SER A 228 -15.28 12.67 7.91
C SER A 228 -13.80 12.94 7.57
N GLN A 229 -13.53 13.92 6.73
CA GLN A 229 -12.17 14.38 6.40
C GLN A 229 -11.50 15.06 7.60
N GLU A 230 -12.23 15.92 8.34
CA GLU A 230 -11.76 16.54 9.59
C GLU A 230 -11.49 15.48 10.68
N ASN A 231 -12.33 14.45 10.78
CA ASN A 231 -12.10 13.32 11.68
C ASN A 231 -10.81 12.58 11.34
N TRP A 232 -10.49 12.41 10.04
CA TRP A 232 -9.23 11.82 9.62
C TRP A 232 -8.03 12.71 10.02
N ILE A 233 -8.12 14.04 9.86
CA ILE A 233 -7.08 14.97 10.35
C ILE A 233 -6.89 14.85 11.87
N ASN A 234 -7.97 14.71 12.64
CA ASN A 234 -7.90 14.54 14.10
C ASN A 234 -7.22 13.21 14.47
N ASP A 235 -7.48 12.12 13.76
CA ASP A 235 -6.81 10.84 13.96
C ASP A 235 -5.31 10.95 13.70
N LEU A 236 -4.91 11.57 12.57
CA LEU A 236 -3.51 11.85 12.27
C LEU A 236 -2.83 12.74 13.33
N THR A 237 -3.56 13.68 13.91
CA THR A 237 -3.04 14.52 15.01
C THR A 237 -2.77 13.67 16.26
N GLY A 238 -3.62 12.70 16.55
CA GLY A 238 -3.36 11.74 17.64
C GLY A 238 -2.12 10.86 17.37
N LEU A 239 -1.85 10.51 16.09
CA LEU A 239 -0.63 9.79 15.73
C LEU A 239 0.63 10.65 15.86
N GLU A 240 0.56 11.96 15.57
CA GLU A 240 1.68 12.90 15.80
C GLU A 240 2.07 13.01 17.27
N GLU A 241 1.10 12.92 18.18
CA GLU A 241 1.36 12.96 19.64
C GLU A 241 2.25 11.79 20.12
N LEU A 242 2.29 10.68 19.38
CA LEU A 242 3.20 9.56 19.66
C LEU A 242 4.66 9.90 19.42
N GLN A 243 4.97 11.00 18.73
CA GLN A 243 6.31 11.46 18.40
C GLN A 243 7.19 10.38 17.74
N ALA A 244 6.58 9.61 16.84
CA ALA A 244 7.28 8.55 16.12
C ALA A 244 8.36 9.14 15.21
N LYS A 245 9.55 8.53 15.21
CA LYS A 245 10.66 8.88 14.32
C LYS A 245 10.52 8.22 12.96
N THR A 246 9.99 7.01 12.97
CA THR A 246 9.75 6.23 11.75
C THR A 246 8.26 6.04 11.57
N VAL A 247 7.76 6.35 10.40
CA VAL A 247 6.36 6.17 10.02
C VAL A 247 6.32 5.44 8.69
N ILE A 248 5.85 4.20 8.70
CA ILE A 248 5.65 3.39 7.51
C ILE A 248 4.18 3.50 7.13
N PRO A 249 3.83 4.23 6.06
CA PRO A 249 2.44 4.39 5.64
C PRO A 249 1.83 3.06 5.19
N GLY A 250 0.50 2.94 5.28
CA GLY A 250 -0.22 1.80 4.68
C GLY A 250 -0.12 1.82 3.15
N HIS A 251 -0.12 3.02 2.57
CA HIS A 251 0.05 3.25 1.13
C HIS A 251 1.15 4.28 0.87
N PHE A 252 2.06 3.97 -0.04
CA PHE A 252 3.13 4.89 -0.42
C PHE A 252 3.70 4.60 -1.81
N GLY A 253 4.47 5.56 -2.34
CA GLY A 253 5.24 5.40 -3.58
C GLY A 253 6.64 4.83 -3.35
N GLN A 254 7.29 4.40 -4.42
CA GLN A 254 8.66 3.90 -4.36
C GLN A 254 9.64 4.99 -3.90
N GLY A 255 10.52 4.65 -2.94
CA GLY A 255 11.54 5.56 -2.44
C GLY A 255 11.11 6.39 -1.24
N ASN A 256 9.96 6.09 -0.64
CA ASN A 256 9.52 6.72 0.62
C ASN A 256 10.60 6.60 1.71
N LYS A 257 10.76 7.66 2.51
CA LYS A 257 11.80 7.77 3.53
C LYS A 257 11.38 7.25 4.91
N PHE A 258 10.10 6.89 5.07
CA PHE A 258 9.52 6.37 6.31
C PHE A 258 9.81 7.24 7.55
N ASN A 259 9.60 8.54 7.44
CA ASN A 259 9.75 9.50 8.53
C ASN A 259 8.41 10.15 8.92
N ALA A 260 8.41 11.01 9.94
CA ALA A 260 7.22 11.69 10.42
C ALA A 260 6.57 12.64 9.38
N ASP A 261 7.32 13.08 8.35
CA ASP A 261 6.79 13.93 7.28
C ASP A 261 5.63 13.23 6.54
N ASN A 262 5.53 11.89 6.59
CA ASN A 262 4.43 11.14 6.01
C ASN A 262 3.08 11.50 6.66
N ILE A 263 3.02 11.71 7.97
CA ILE A 263 1.80 12.15 8.67
C ILE A 263 1.46 13.58 8.26
N THR A 264 2.46 14.46 8.27
CA THR A 264 2.27 15.87 7.88
C THR A 264 1.77 15.98 6.45
N PHE A 265 2.37 15.23 5.50
CA PHE A 265 1.90 15.20 4.12
C PHE A 265 0.42 14.79 4.02
N THR A 266 0.03 13.72 4.72
CA THR A 266 -1.36 13.24 4.68
C THR A 266 -2.32 14.30 5.19
N LYS A 267 -2.00 14.96 6.32
CA LYS A 267 -2.81 16.05 6.89
C LYS A 267 -2.93 17.24 5.95
N ASP A 268 -1.81 17.73 5.43
CA ASP A 268 -1.77 18.89 4.53
C ASP A 268 -2.56 18.60 3.24
N TYR A 269 -2.47 17.36 2.73
CA TYR A 269 -3.24 16.95 1.56
C TYR A 269 -4.74 16.99 1.83
N ILE A 270 -5.20 16.43 2.96
CA ILE A 270 -6.63 16.41 3.33
C ILE A 270 -7.14 17.85 3.52
N GLN A 271 -6.40 18.71 4.23
CA GLN A 271 -6.76 20.11 4.39
C GLN A 271 -6.90 20.82 3.04
N LYS A 272 -5.94 20.60 2.14
CA LYS A 272 -6.01 21.17 0.77
C LYS A 272 -7.18 20.61 -0.02
N PHE A 273 -7.51 19.32 0.13
CA PHE A 273 -8.66 18.72 -0.53
C PHE A 273 -9.96 19.35 -0.05
N ILE A 274 -10.14 19.59 1.27
CA ILE A 274 -11.30 20.29 1.85
C ILE A 274 -11.45 21.70 1.25
N GLU A 275 -10.36 22.47 1.20
CA GLU A 275 -10.38 23.84 0.61
C GLU A 275 -10.81 23.82 -0.87
N VAL A 276 -10.29 22.84 -1.61
CA VAL A 276 -10.58 22.67 -3.03
C VAL A 276 -12.03 22.21 -3.23
N GLU A 277 -12.50 21.24 -2.46
CA GLU A 277 -13.88 20.74 -2.49
C GLU A 277 -14.88 21.88 -2.23
N GLN A 278 -14.69 22.64 -1.16
CA GLN A 278 -15.56 23.77 -0.78
C GLN A 278 -15.59 24.90 -1.82
N SER A 279 -14.54 25.03 -2.64
CA SER A 279 -14.43 26.08 -3.67
C SER A 279 -14.74 25.57 -5.09
N SER A 280 -15.20 24.32 -5.26
CA SER A 280 -15.46 23.70 -6.56
C SER A 280 -16.91 23.21 -6.64
N GLN A 281 -17.43 23.12 -7.86
CA GLN A 281 -18.79 22.63 -8.11
C GLN A 281 -18.81 21.32 -8.90
N THR A 282 -17.70 20.94 -9.51
CA THR A 282 -17.57 19.76 -10.35
C THR A 282 -16.31 18.98 -10.01
N SER A 283 -16.33 17.66 -10.28
CA SER A 283 -15.15 16.81 -10.13
C SER A 283 -13.97 17.30 -10.99
N ALA A 284 -14.25 17.83 -12.19
CA ALA A 284 -13.22 18.37 -13.08
C ALA A 284 -12.48 19.56 -12.45
N GLU A 285 -13.19 20.46 -11.73
CA GLU A 285 -12.56 21.59 -11.02
C GLU A 285 -11.70 21.09 -9.86
N ILE A 286 -12.17 20.11 -9.08
CA ILE A 286 -11.40 19.50 -8.00
C ILE A 286 -10.11 18.90 -8.56
N MET A 287 -10.22 18.05 -9.59
CA MET A 287 -9.07 17.42 -10.23
C MET A 287 -8.05 18.46 -10.73
N GLN A 288 -8.51 19.50 -11.41
CA GLN A 288 -7.62 20.56 -11.92
C GLN A 288 -6.87 21.26 -10.79
N LYS A 289 -7.56 21.65 -9.72
CA LYS A 289 -6.97 22.38 -8.59
C LYS A 289 -6.02 21.48 -7.79
N MET A 290 -6.38 20.21 -7.53
CA MET A 290 -5.52 19.27 -6.82
C MET A 290 -4.27 18.92 -7.63
N LYS A 291 -4.38 18.68 -8.94
CA LYS A 291 -3.20 18.49 -9.82
C LYS A 291 -2.31 19.75 -9.88
N ALA A 292 -2.87 20.95 -9.78
CA ALA A 292 -2.08 22.17 -9.72
C ALA A 292 -1.37 22.34 -8.37
N ALA A 293 -1.99 21.92 -7.27
CA ALA A 293 -1.38 21.95 -5.92
C ALA A 293 -0.30 20.87 -5.74
N TYR A 294 -0.48 19.70 -6.37
CA TYR A 294 0.38 18.53 -6.25
C TYR A 294 0.76 17.97 -7.64
N PRO A 295 1.56 18.70 -8.44
CA PRO A 295 1.81 18.34 -9.84
C PRO A 295 2.63 17.07 -10.03
N ASP A 296 3.38 16.66 -9.01
CA ASP A 296 4.29 15.51 -9.05
C ASP A 296 3.65 14.20 -8.53
N LEU A 297 2.43 14.29 -7.97
CA LEU A 297 1.75 13.10 -7.47
C LEU A 297 1.15 12.27 -8.61
N ALA A 298 1.24 10.94 -8.46
CA ALA A 298 0.53 10.02 -9.33
C ALA A 298 -0.99 10.29 -9.25
N GLU A 299 -1.69 10.20 -10.39
CA GLU A 299 -3.12 10.50 -10.47
C GLU A 299 -3.97 9.65 -9.53
N GLY A 300 -3.62 8.36 -9.39
CA GLY A 300 -4.20 7.44 -8.42
C GLY A 300 -5.72 7.47 -8.41
N SER A 301 -6.28 7.68 -7.24
CA SER A 301 -7.73 7.69 -6.97
C SER A 301 -8.39 9.07 -7.09
N LEU A 302 -7.68 10.10 -7.58
CA LEU A 302 -8.19 11.47 -7.58
C LEU A 302 -9.50 11.63 -8.35
N GLU A 303 -9.61 11.02 -9.53
CA GLU A 303 -10.83 11.11 -10.34
C GLU A 303 -12.04 10.52 -9.61
N MET A 304 -11.88 9.32 -9.05
CA MET A 304 -12.94 8.67 -8.30
C MET A 304 -13.32 9.47 -7.06
N SER A 305 -12.32 9.90 -6.27
CA SER A 305 -12.52 10.73 -5.09
C SER A 305 -13.29 12.02 -5.41
N ALA A 306 -12.88 12.73 -6.46
CA ALA A 306 -13.54 13.96 -6.88
C ALA A 306 -15.01 13.72 -7.33
N LYS A 307 -15.27 12.66 -8.08
CA LYS A 307 -16.65 12.31 -8.52
C LYS A 307 -17.55 11.91 -7.36
N VAL A 308 -17.00 11.23 -6.35
CA VAL A 308 -17.79 10.79 -5.19
C VAL A 308 -18.18 11.98 -4.32
N VAL A 309 -17.22 12.86 -3.97
CA VAL A 309 -17.52 14.03 -3.11
C VAL A 309 -18.43 15.04 -3.79
N THR A 310 -18.43 15.14 -5.12
CA THR A 310 -19.39 15.99 -5.87
C THR A 310 -20.73 15.33 -6.14
N GLY A 311 -20.91 14.06 -5.78
CA GLY A 311 -22.13 13.30 -6.03
C GLY A 311 -22.32 12.86 -7.49
N GLU A 312 -21.28 13.02 -8.33
CA GLU A 312 -21.30 12.57 -9.73
C GLU A 312 -21.19 11.05 -9.85
N GLN A 313 -20.66 10.39 -8.82
CA GLN A 313 -20.55 8.93 -8.72
C GLN A 313 -21.01 8.46 -7.35
N ALA A 314 -21.87 7.44 -7.32
CA ALA A 314 -22.23 6.76 -6.07
C ALA A 314 -21.05 5.91 -5.58
N TRP A 315 -20.86 5.90 -4.26
CA TRP A 315 -19.90 5.08 -3.56
C TRP A 315 -20.48 4.68 -2.20
N ASP A 316 -20.59 3.35 -1.94
CA ASP A 316 -21.17 2.76 -0.73
C ASP A 316 -20.22 1.77 -0.09
#